data_9dd4b0ab1bcf64a765dc60f83672d33d
#
_entry.id   9dd4b0ab1bcf64a765dc60f83672d33d
#
_cell.length_a   1.000
_cell.length_b   1.000
_cell.length_c   1.000
_cell.angle_alpha   90.00
_cell.angle_beta   90.00
_cell.angle_gamma   90.00
#
_symmetry.space_group_name_H-M   'P 1'
#
loop_
_entity.id
_entity.type
_entity.pdbx_description
1 polymer ?
#
loop_
_entity_poly.entity_id
_entity_poly.type
_entity_poly.pdbx_seq_one_letter_code
_entity_poly.pdbx_strand_id
1 'polypeptide(L)'
;MEVAGQDAEDFLERMLSNEVPSLEEGVARPALLLTAKGRIIAPLRVVRTAPDDFLLVTDASELAAPVADALRAARFASKCEIEVRPWAGFVRFGSEPDPPAFATADFGTDAWEGWREDDDGAAADGDALEAMRIEAGTPAWGRELDDSILPAEAGLDETHVSFTKGCFPGQEPIARLRHRGHANRRLRRIEVAAANPGDEIVWNEKVVGRVTSAVPGRALGYVRTEVPEDGVVLIGGTEARLH
;
A
#
# COMPACT_ATOMS: atom_id res chain seq x y z
N MET A 1 10.43 -2.85 -11.14
CA MET A 1 10.79 -4.26 -11.44
C MET A 1 9.97 -4.69 -12.63
N GLU A 2 10.61 -5.25 -13.64
CA GLU A 2 9.95 -5.81 -14.84
C GLU A 2 9.69 -7.29 -14.67
N VAL A 3 8.51 -7.74 -15.14
CA VAL A 3 8.15 -9.15 -15.29
C VAL A 3 7.63 -9.33 -16.70
N ALA A 4 8.39 -10.06 -17.54
CA ALA A 4 8.14 -10.16 -18.97
C ALA A 4 8.20 -11.59 -19.46
N GLY A 5 7.38 -11.95 -20.44
CA GLY A 5 7.38 -13.23 -21.12
C GLY A 5 6.04 -13.93 -21.19
N GLN A 6 5.97 -14.95 -22.01
CA GLN A 6 4.77 -15.66 -22.42
C GLN A 6 3.81 -16.04 -21.26
N ASP A 7 4.35 -16.36 -20.08
CA ASP A 7 3.57 -16.80 -18.92
C ASP A 7 3.49 -15.70 -17.83
N ALA A 8 3.90 -14.46 -18.12
CA ALA A 8 3.99 -13.38 -17.13
C ALA A 8 2.62 -13.04 -16.54
N GLU A 9 1.58 -12.90 -17.36
CA GLU A 9 0.21 -12.61 -16.92
C GLU A 9 -0.30 -13.70 -15.97
N ASP A 10 -0.28 -14.94 -16.41
CA ASP A 10 -0.75 -16.09 -15.62
C ASP A 10 0.06 -16.26 -14.33
N PHE A 11 1.36 -15.99 -14.39
CA PHE A 11 2.23 -16.05 -13.22
C PHE A 11 1.86 -14.98 -12.20
N LEU A 12 1.74 -13.73 -12.63
CA LEU A 12 1.36 -12.61 -11.75
C LEU A 12 -0.07 -12.76 -11.23
N GLU A 13 -1.00 -13.27 -12.05
CA GLU A 13 -2.35 -13.58 -11.60
C GLU A 13 -2.37 -14.57 -10.44
N ARG A 14 -1.51 -15.58 -10.44
CA ARG A 14 -1.39 -16.55 -9.34
C ARG A 14 -0.64 -16.02 -8.12
N MET A 15 0.19 -15.00 -8.28
CA MET A 15 1.06 -14.51 -7.19
C MET A 15 0.48 -13.32 -6.44
N LEU A 16 -0.30 -12.47 -7.10
CA LEU A 16 -0.75 -11.20 -6.56
C LEU A 16 -2.21 -11.27 -6.10
N SER A 17 -2.56 -10.42 -5.16
CA SER A 17 -3.88 -10.40 -4.53
C SER A 17 -4.99 -9.78 -5.40
N ASN A 18 -4.64 -9.03 -6.45
CA ASN A 18 -5.60 -8.38 -7.33
C ASN A 18 -5.51 -8.92 -8.77
N GLU A 19 -6.53 -8.67 -9.58
CA GLU A 19 -6.65 -9.20 -10.94
C GLU A 19 -5.60 -8.61 -11.88
N VAL A 20 -4.97 -9.45 -12.70
CA VAL A 20 -3.98 -9.04 -13.70
C VAL A 20 -4.52 -9.13 -15.13
N PRO A 21 -5.30 -10.18 -15.52
CA PRO A 21 -5.75 -10.37 -16.91
C PRO A 21 -6.61 -9.22 -17.46
N SER A 22 -7.43 -8.60 -16.60
CA SER A 22 -8.31 -7.49 -16.97
C SER A 22 -7.63 -6.12 -16.94
N LEU A 23 -6.30 -6.08 -16.77
CA LEU A 23 -5.54 -4.82 -16.73
C LEU A 23 -5.24 -4.35 -18.15
N GLU A 24 -5.69 -3.15 -18.49
CA GLU A 24 -5.39 -2.50 -19.77
C GLU A 24 -3.95 -1.96 -19.79
N GLU A 25 -3.38 -1.81 -20.99
CA GLU A 25 -2.05 -1.22 -21.13
C GLU A 25 -2.00 0.22 -20.62
N GLY A 26 -0.94 0.56 -19.88
CA GLY A 26 -0.75 1.89 -19.29
C GLY A 26 -1.57 2.14 -18.02
N VAL A 27 -2.44 1.21 -17.60
CA VAL A 27 -3.24 1.34 -16.37
C VAL A 27 -2.51 0.66 -15.21
N ALA A 28 -2.48 1.32 -14.06
CA ALA A 28 -1.97 0.74 -12.82
C ALA A 28 -3.10 0.14 -11.98
N ARG A 29 -2.84 -0.99 -11.37
CA ARG A 29 -3.73 -1.63 -10.40
C ARG A 29 -2.99 -1.91 -9.11
N PRO A 30 -3.50 -1.45 -7.96
CA PRO A 30 -2.92 -1.78 -6.67
C PRO A 30 -3.10 -3.27 -6.37
N ALA A 31 -2.07 -3.89 -5.81
CA ALA A 31 -2.08 -5.29 -5.41
C ALA A 31 -1.14 -5.51 -4.21
N LEU A 32 -1.24 -6.67 -3.59
CA LEU A 32 -0.33 -7.09 -2.54
C LEU A 32 0.39 -8.37 -2.97
N LEU A 33 1.66 -8.45 -2.66
CA LEU A 33 2.36 -9.71 -2.56
C LEU A 33 2.28 -10.17 -1.09
N LEU A 34 1.81 -11.39 -0.87
CA LEU A 34 1.46 -11.88 0.46
C LEU A 34 2.18 -13.19 0.79
N THR A 35 2.42 -13.41 2.07
CA THR A 35 2.78 -14.72 2.59
C THR A 35 1.57 -15.66 2.58
N ALA A 36 1.78 -16.98 2.67
CA ALA A 36 0.69 -17.95 2.82
C ALA A 36 -0.19 -17.71 4.07
N LYS A 37 0.31 -16.94 5.05
CA LYS A 37 -0.44 -16.54 6.26
C LYS A 37 -1.24 -15.25 6.08
N GLY A 38 -1.26 -14.66 4.87
CA GLY A 38 -1.94 -13.41 4.55
C GLY A 38 -1.26 -12.15 5.08
N ARG A 39 0.03 -12.23 5.47
CA ARG A 39 0.83 -11.06 5.86
C ARG A 39 1.42 -10.38 4.64
N ILE A 40 1.54 -9.06 4.70
CA ILE A 40 2.05 -8.26 3.59
C ILE A 40 3.55 -8.47 3.46
N ILE A 41 4.00 -8.93 2.27
CA ILE A 41 5.42 -8.88 1.87
C ILE A 41 5.70 -7.50 1.28
N ALA A 42 4.82 -7.03 0.38
CA ALA A 42 4.89 -5.70 -0.20
C ALA A 42 3.52 -5.24 -0.73
N PRO A 43 3.13 -3.99 -0.51
CA PRO A 43 2.18 -3.29 -1.36
C PRO A 43 2.87 -2.96 -2.68
N LEU A 44 2.15 -3.05 -3.79
CA LEU A 44 2.69 -2.73 -5.11
C LEU A 44 1.57 -2.31 -6.08
N ARG A 45 1.97 -1.68 -7.17
CA ARG A 45 1.13 -1.41 -8.31
C ARG A 45 1.61 -2.24 -9.48
N VAL A 46 0.68 -2.92 -10.14
CA VAL A 46 0.92 -3.68 -11.37
C VAL A 46 0.53 -2.80 -12.53
N VAL A 47 1.43 -2.58 -13.46
CA VAL A 47 1.17 -1.84 -14.70
C VAL A 47 1.45 -2.78 -15.86
N ARG A 48 0.49 -2.94 -16.77
CA ARG A 48 0.74 -3.63 -18.03
C ARG A 48 1.40 -2.66 -19.00
N THR A 49 2.60 -2.97 -19.47
CA THR A 49 3.37 -2.13 -20.40
C THR A 49 3.29 -2.64 -21.84
N ALA A 50 3.01 -3.94 -22.02
CA ALA A 50 2.75 -4.60 -23.30
C ALA A 50 1.95 -5.90 -23.04
N PRO A 51 1.49 -6.64 -24.05
CA PRO A 51 0.66 -7.83 -23.85
C PRO A 51 1.23 -8.85 -22.84
N ASP A 52 2.53 -9.10 -22.87
CA ASP A 52 3.22 -10.06 -22.03
C ASP A 52 4.24 -9.40 -21.06
N ASP A 53 4.21 -8.07 -20.95
CA ASP A 53 5.16 -7.29 -20.16
C ASP A 53 4.46 -6.46 -19.09
N PHE A 54 4.98 -6.57 -17.87
CA PHE A 54 4.43 -5.91 -16.70
C PHE A 54 5.51 -5.20 -15.91
N LEU A 55 5.15 -4.07 -15.33
CA LEU A 55 5.96 -3.38 -14.35
C LEU A 55 5.30 -3.51 -12.97
N LEU A 56 6.09 -3.92 -11.99
CA LEU A 56 5.72 -3.88 -10.58
C LEU A 56 6.43 -2.72 -9.91
N VAL A 57 5.66 -1.79 -9.36
CA VAL A 57 6.16 -0.59 -8.66
C VAL A 57 5.89 -0.74 -7.17
N THR A 58 6.90 -0.52 -6.35
CA THR A 58 6.81 -0.50 -4.88
C THR A 58 7.12 0.90 -4.37
N ASP A 59 6.51 1.31 -3.26
CA ASP A 59 6.69 2.64 -2.67
C ASP A 59 8.04 2.82 -1.95
N ALA A 60 8.71 1.70 -1.66
CA ALA A 60 9.97 1.68 -0.94
C ALA A 60 11.01 0.85 -1.68
N SER A 61 12.18 1.42 -1.91
CA SER A 61 13.27 0.76 -2.68
C SER A 61 13.76 -0.52 -2.01
N GLU A 62 13.72 -0.62 -0.69
CA GLU A 62 14.08 -1.80 0.07
C GLU A 62 13.18 -3.02 -0.19
N LEU A 63 11.98 -2.81 -0.73
CA LEU A 63 11.06 -3.89 -1.11
C LEU A 63 11.42 -4.57 -2.43
N ALA A 64 12.24 -3.95 -3.27
CA ALA A 64 12.55 -4.48 -4.59
C ALA A 64 13.20 -5.87 -4.53
N ALA A 65 14.18 -6.06 -3.64
CA ALA A 65 14.86 -7.35 -3.49
C ALA A 65 13.93 -8.42 -2.86
N PRO A 66 13.25 -8.20 -1.73
CA PRO A 66 12.30 -9.17 -1.17
C PRO A 66 11.19 -9.59 -2.16
N VAL A 67 10.66 -8.66 -2.94
CA VAL A 67 9.63 -8.96 -3.96
C VAL A 67 10.22 -9.82 -5.08
N ALA A 68 11.39 -9.43 -5.61
CA ALA A 68 12.06 -10.20 -6.66
C ALA A 68 12.39 -11.63 -6.21
N ASP A 69 12.89 -11.78 -4.99
CA ASP A 69 13.27 -13.08 -4.45
C ASP A 69 12.03 -13.98 -4.23
N ALA A 70 10.95 -13.43 -3.69
CA ALA A 70 9.70 -14.16 -3.51
C ALA A 70 9.11 -14.61 -4.85
N LEU A 71 9.09 -13.74 -5.86
CA LEU A 71 8.58 -14.08 -7.19
C LEU A 71 9.49 -15.10 -7.89
N ARG A 72 10.81 -14.93 -7.84
CA ARG A 72 11.77 -15.89 -8.43
C ARG A 72 11.67 -17.26 -7.79
N ALA A 73 11.51 -17.33 -6.47
CA ALA A 73 11.32 -18.59 -5.75
C ALA A 73 10.02 -19.31 -6.16
N ALA A 74 8.97 -18.58 -6.54
CA ALA A 74 7.69 -19.14 -6.95
C ALA A 74 7.56 -19.37 -8.47
N ARG A 75 8.53 -18.92 -9.27
CA ARG A 75 8.43 -18.94 -10.74
C ARG A 75 8.37 -20.37 -11.33
N PHE A 76 9.08 -21.34 -10.73
CA PHE A 76 9.15 -22.73 -11.20
C PHE A 76 9.39 -22.85 -12.72
N ALA A 77 8.37 -23.39 -13.43
CA ALA A 77 8.43 -23.62 -14.87
C ALA A 77 7.80 -22.49 -15.70
N SER A 78 7.33 -21.40 -15.08
CA SER A 78 6.76 -20.27 -15.82
C SER A 78 7.82 -19.58 -16.69
N LYS A 79 7.48 -19.36 -17.95
CA LYS A 79 8.34 -18.74 -18.95
C LYS A 79 8.22 -17.22 -18.86
N CYS A 80 8.71 -16.66 -17.78
CA CYS A 80 8.83 -15.23 -17.59
C CYS A 80 10.16 -14.88 -16.94
N GLU A 81 10.66 -13.68 -17.20
CA GLU A 81 11.86 -13.12 -16.61
C GLU A 81 11.48 -12.05 -15.60
N ILE A 82 12.27 -11.92 -14.52
CA ILE A 82 12.03 -10.97 -13.43
C ILE A 82 13.31 -10.16 -13.26
N GLU A 83 13.24 -8.87 -13.61
CA GLU A 83 14.38 -7.97 -13.57
C GLU A 83 14.10 -6.73 -12.71
N VAL A 84 14.99 -6.45 -11.76
CA VAL A 84 14.95 -5.22 -10.97
C VAL A 84 15.62 -4.10 -11.75
N ARG A 85 14.90 -3.01 -12.00
CA ARG A 85 15.41 -1.80 -12.67
C ARG A 85 15.55 -0.66 -11.67
N PRO A 86 16.67 0.04 -11.67
CA PRO A 86 16.91 1.20 -10.82
C PRO A 86 16.31 2.47 -11.44
N TRP A 87 14.98 2.54 -11.54
CA TRP A 87 14.31 3.71 -12.05
C TRP A 87 13.98 4.72 -10.96
N ALA A 88 14.03 6.01 -11.30
CA ALA A 88 13.58 7.07 -10.44
C ALA A 88 12.06 7.22 -10.53
N GLY A 89 11.38 7.23 -9.37
CA GLY A 89 9.95 7.56 -9.28
C GLY A 89 9.74 9.07 -9.24
N PHE A 90 8.62 9.53 -9.78
CA PHE A 90 8.17 10.91 -9.62
C PHE A 90 6.69 10.98 -9.30
N VAL A 91 6.28 12.06 -8.65
CA VAL A 91 4.88 12.40 -8.42
C VAL A 91 4.61 13.76 -9.08
N ARG A 92 3.48 13.90 -9.78
CA ARG A 92 3.02 15.14 -10.38
C ARG A 92 1.59 15.44 -9.96
N PHE A 93 1.33 16.67 -9.58
CA PHE A 93 0.01 17.14 -9.19
C PHE A 93 -0.65 17.96 -10.31
N GLY A 94 -1.97 17.82 -10.44
CA GLY A 94 -2.85 18.64 -11.27
C GLY A 94 -3.01 18.14 -12.70
N SER A 95 -1.96 18.01 -13.48
CA SER A 95 -2.06 17.58 -14.90
C SER A 95 -1.38 16.24 -15.13
N GLU A 96 -2.00 15.41 -15.97
CA GLU A 96 -1.41 14.15 -16.43
C GLU A 96 -0.08 14.42 -17.14
N PRO A 97 1.01 13.76 -16.73
CA PRO A 97 2.29 13.84 -17.42
C PRO A 97 2.30 12.93 -18.65
N ASP A 98 3.35 13.08 -19.49
CA ASP A 98 3.59 12.11 -20.54
C ASP A 98 3.87 10.71 -19.96
N PRO A 99 3.39 9.62 -20.59
CA PRO A 99 3.68 8.27 -20.17
C PRO A 99 5.20 7.97 -20.10
N PRO A 100 5.64 7.09 -19.20
CA PRO A 100 4.84 6.21 -18.35
C PRO A 100 4.42 6.88 -17.04
N ALA A 101 3.12 7.05 -16.84
CA ALA A 101 2.55 7.56 -15.61
C ALA A 101 1.13 7.00 -15.40
N PHE A 102 0.67 6.98 -14.18
CA PHE A 102 -0.67 6.54 -13.83
C PHE A 102 -1.26 7.39 -12.69
N ALA A 103 -2.58 7.53 -12.67
CA ALA A 103 -3.27 8.25 -11.61
C ALA A 103 -3.10 7.53 -10.27
N THR A 104 -2.91 8.30 -9.21
CA THR A 104 -2.84 7.81 -7.84
C THR A 104 -3.77 8.60 -6.92
N ALA A 105 -4.37 7.92 -5.94
CA ALA A 105 -5.19 8.53 -4.90
C ALA A 105 -4.42 8.74 -3.59
N ASP A 106 -3.16 8.39 -3.54
CA ASP A 106 -2.37 8.28 -2.31
C ASP A 106 -2.15 9.62 -1.60
N PHE A 107 -2.41 10.72 -2.29
CA PHE A 107 -2.25 12.08 -1.77
C PHE A 107 -3.57 12.83 -1.58
N GLY A 108 -4.73 12.17 -1.76
CA GLY A 108 -6.05 12.77 -1.54
C GLY A 108 -6.45 13.87 -2.53
N THR A 109 -5.72 14.01 -3.62
CA THR A 109 -5.97 14.96 -4.72
C THR A 109 -5.55 14.34 -6.05
N ASP A 110 -5.88 15.02 -7.16
CA ASP A 110 -5.45 14.58 -8.48
C ASP A 110 -3.92 14.58 -8.57
N ALA A 111 -3.37 13.40 -8.59
CA ALA A 111 -1.94 13.15 -8.66
C ALA A 111 -1.65 12.00 -9.61
N TRP A 112 -0.46 12.04 -10.16
CA TRP A 112 0.07 11.05 -11.10
C TRP A 112 1.41 10.58 -10.61
N GLU A 113 1.62 9.28 -10.61
CA GLU A 113 2.91 8.66 -10.36
C GLU A 113 3.48 8.11 -11.65
N GLY A 114 4.78 8.16 -11.76
CA GLY A 114 5.48 7.59 -12.90
C GLY A 114 6.93 7.27 -12.55
N TRP A 115 7.66 6.80 -13.53
CA TRP A 115 9.07 6.44 -13.38
C TRP A 115 9.84 6.79 -14.66
N ARG A 116 11.13 6.99 -14.50
CA ARG A 116 12.07 7.30 -15.59
C ARG A 116 13.43 6.69 -15.29
N GLU A 117 14.21 6.46 -16.34
CA GLU A 117 15.55 5.91 -16.22
C GLU A 117 16.52 6.92 -15.58
N ASP A 118 16.33 8.19 -15.90
CA ASP A 118 17.18 9.28 -15.41
C ASP A 118 16.49 10.05 -14.28
N ASP A 119 17.21 10.26 -13.19
CA ASP A 119 16.83 11.21 -12.15
C ASP A 119 17.21 12.61 -12.61
N ASP A 120 16.23 13.49 -12.84
CA ASP A 120 16.46 14.89 -13.22
C ASP A 120 16.91 15.77 -12.03
N GLY A 121 17.08 15.16 -10.85
CA GLY A 121 17.50 15.84 -9.63
C GLY A 121 16.46 16.80 -9.06
N ALA A 122 15.22 16.79 -9.54
CA ALA A 122 14.13 17.54 -8.94
C ALA A 122 13.78 16.95 -7.57
N ALA A 123 14.20 17.63 -6.50
CA ALA A 123 13.87 17.19 -5.15
C ALA A 123 12.39 17.46 -4.86
N ALA A 124 11.66 16.43 -4.48
CA ALA A 124 10.33 16.58 -3.91
C ALA A 124 10.43 17.19 -2.50
N ASP A 125 9.47 18.03 -2.14
CA ASP A 125 9.28 18.43 -0.75
C ASP A 125 8.69 17.23 0.02
N GLY A 126 9.55 16.45 0.67
CA GLY A 126 9.18 15.25 1.39
C GLY A 126 8.19 15.51 2.54
N ASP A 127 8.32 16.66 3.21
CA ASP A 127 7.41 17.02 4.31
C ASP A 127 6.02 17.36 3.79
N ALA A 128 5.93 18.03 2.64
CA ALA A 128 4.66 18.31 1.98
C ALA A 128 3.98 17.03 1.49
N LEU A 129 4.71 16.13 0.86
CA LEU A 129 4.19 14.82 0.42
C LEU A 129 3.71 13.98 1.61
N GLU A 130 4.48 13.95 2.68
CA GLU A 130 4.11 13.25 3.91
C GLU A 130 2.81 13.81 4.52
N ALA A 131 2.67 15.12 4.57
CA ALA A 131 1.45 15.77 5.05
C ALA A 131 0.23 15.40 4.20
N MET A 132 0.37 15.40 2.87
CA MET A 132 -0.70 15.00 1.96
C MET A 132 -1.07 13.52 2.12
N ARG A 133 -0.09 12.64 2.24
CA ARG A 133 -0.29 11.20 2.48
C ARG A 133 -1.07 10.95 3.78
N ILE A 134 -0.68 11.61 4.88
CA ILE A 134 -1.35 11.50 6.18
C ILE A 134 -2.79 12.01 6.10
N GLU A 135 -3.03 13.13 5.43
CA GLU A 135 -4.36 13.68 5.20
C GLU A 135 -5.24 12.72 4.38
N ALA A 136 -4.66 12.08 3.35
CA ALA A 136 -5.34 11.06 2.55
C ALA A 136 -5.63 9.78 3.34
N GLY A 137 -4.88 9.50 4.40
CA GLY A 137 -4.96 8.25 5.17
C GLY A 137 -4.21 7.09 4.55
N THR A 138 -3.32 7.35 3.61
CA THR A 138 -2.56 6.33 2.88
C THR A 138 -1.45 5.76 3.75
N PRO A 139 -1.42 4.44 3.97
CA PRO A 139 -0.36 3.80 4.74
C PRO A 139 0.95 3.72 3.95
N ALA A 140 2.08 3.89 4.63
CA ALA A 140 3.42 3.77 4.06
C ALA A 140 4.20 2.59 4.65
N TRP A 141 5.07 1.97 3.83
CA TRP A 141 5.98 0.92 4.30
C TRP A 141 7.00 1.48 5.30
N GLY A 142 7.26 0.70 6.35
CA GLY A 142 8.16 1.09 7.44
C GLY A 142 7.53 2.06 8.46
N ARG A 143 6.28 2.48 8.24
CA ARG A 143 5.50 3.31 9.17
C ARG A 143 4.21 2.61 9.61
N GLU A 144 3.22 2.56 8.73
CA GLU A 144 1.96 1.84 8.94
C GLU A 144 2.04 0.39 8.50
N LEU A 145 2.87 0.08 7.51
CA LEU A 145 2.99 -1.25 6.91
C LEU A 145 4.32 -1.91 7.25
N ASP A 146 4.23 -3.16 7.61
CA ASP A 146 5.34 -4.09 7.77
C ASP A 146 4.84 -5.55 7.57
N ASP A 147 5.72 -6.53 7.76
CA ASP A 147 5.43 -7.96 7.60
C ASP A 147 4.50 -8.54 8.69
N SER A 148 4.14 -7.76 9.69
CA SER A 148 3.20 -8.15 10.75
C SER A 148 1.76 -7.72 10.48
N ILE A 149 1.53 -6.80 9.53
CA ILE A 149 0.22 -6.20 9.26
C ILE A 149 -0.62 -7.10 8.35
N LEU A 150 -1.92 -7.18 8.65
CA LEU A 150 -2.92 -7.78 7.77
C LEU A 150 -3.53 -6.70 6.87
N PRO A 151 -3.85 -6.99 5.60
CA PRO A 151 -4.48 -6.02 4.69
C PRO A 151 -5.68 -5.28 5.29
N ALA A 152 -6.57 -6.00 5.97
CA ALA A 152 -7.76 -5.43 6.60
C ALA A 152 -7.47 -4.48 7.78
N GLU A 153 -6.31 -4.60 8.43
CA GLU A 153 -5.92 -3.64 9.48
C GLU A 153 -5.59 -2.26 8.88
N ALA A 154 -4.99 -2.26 7.68
CA ALA A 154 -4.58 -1.05 6.97
C ALA A 154 -5.62 -0.55 5.94
N GLY A 155 -6.78 -1.22 5.80
CA GLY A 155 -7.80 -0.88 4.81
C GLY A 155 -7.45 -1.29 3.36
N LEU A 156 -6.36 -2.04 3.17
CA LEU A 156 -5.87 -2.44 1.85
C LEU A 156 -6.68 -3.60 1.23
N ASP A 157 -7.47 -4.31 2.02
CA ASP A 157 -8.33 -5.38 1.51
C ASP A 157 -9.48 -4.87 0.62
N GLU A 158 -9.82 -3.58 0.69
CA GLU A 158 -10.87 -2.97 -0.13
C GLU A 158 -10.36 -2.56 -1.53
N THR A 159 -9.10 -2.19 -1.65
CA THR A 159 -8.52 -1.63 -2.88
C THR A 159 -7.50 -2.54 -3.54
N HIS A 160 -6.75 -3.32 -2.75
CA HIS A 160 -5.62 -4.11 -3.22
C HIS A 160 -5.94 -5.61 -3.37
N VAL A 161 -7.16 -6.06 -3.03
CA VAL A 161 -7.53 -7.49 -3.04
C VAL A 161 -8.78 -7.71 -3.87
N SER A 162 -8.71 -8.60 -4.86
CA SER A 162 -9.89 -9.16 -5.53
C SER A 162 -10.33 -10.42 -4.81
N PHE A 163 -11.60 -10.47 -4.40
CA PHE A 163 -12.21 -11.65 -3.79
C PHE A 163 -12.95 -12.54 -4.81
N THR A 164 -12.93 -12.14 -6.08
CA THR A 164 -13.60 -12.84 -7.19
C THR A 164 -12.62 -13.55 -8.12
N LYS A 165 -11.34 -13.20 -8.06
CA LYS A 165 -10.30 -13.85 -8.85
C LYS A 165 -9.95 -15.27 -8.36
N GLY A 166 -9.10 -15.96 -9.14
CA GLY A 166 -8.52 -17.26 -8.78
C GLY A 166 -7.66 -17.22 -7.52
N CYS A 167 -7.16 -18.39 -7.10
CA CYS A 167 -6.36 -18.52 -5.88
C CYS A 167 -5.01 -17.80 -5.96
N PHE A 168 -4.62 -17.17 -4.86
CA PHE A 168 -3.31 -16.55 -4.64
C PHE A 168 -2.80 -16.83 -3.23
N PRO A 169 -1.49 -16.70 -2.95
CA PRO A 169 -0.93 -16.92 -1.61
C PRO A 169 -1.58 -15.99 -0.57
N GLY A 170 -2.03 -16.56 0.55
CA GLY A 170 -2.64 -15.78 1.63
C GLY A 170 -4.13 -15.47 1.48
N GLN A 171 -4.78 -15.91 0.39
CA GLN A 171 -6.21 -15.64 0.17
C GLN A 171 -7.10 -16.21 1.28
N GLU A 172 -6.85 -17.43 1.74
CA GLU A 172 -7.72 -18.09 2.72
C GLU A 172 -7.84 -17.33 4.05
N PRO A 173 -6.74 -16.94 4.74
CA PRO A 173 -6.83 -16.16 5.97
C PRO A 173 -7.48 -14.79 5.77
N ILE A 174 -7.25 -14.12 4.63
CA ILE A 174 -7.88 -12.82 4.33
C ILE A 174 -9.38 -12.98 4.10
N ALA A 175 -9.80 -13.95 3.28
CA ALA A 175 -11.21 -14.23 3.04
C ALA A 175 -11.94 -14.65 4.33
N ARG A 176 -11.29 -15.43 5.21
CA ARG A 176 -11.83 -15.79 6.52
C ARG A 176 -12.05 -14.55 7.39
N LEU A 177 -11.09 -13.64 7.43
CA LEU A 177 -11.20 -12.41 8.20
C LEU A 177 -12.38 -11.56 7.70
N ARG A 178 -12.53 -11.42 6.38
CA ARG A 178 -13.62 -10.66 5.75
C ARG A 178 -15.01 -11.26 6.01
N HIS A 179 -15.15 -12.59 5.94
CA HIS A 179 -16.47 -13.25 6.00
C HIS A 179 -16.91 -13.66 7.39
N ARG A 180 -15.99 -13.96 8.31
CA ARG A 180 -16.28 -14.57 9.61
C ARG A 180 -15.56 -13.91 10.78
N GLY A 181 -14.81 -12.85 10.52
CA GLY A 181 -14.01 -12.16 11.52
C GLY A 181 -14.09 -10.65 11.35
N HIS A 182 -13.29 -9.99 12.13
CA HIS A 182 -13.01 -8.55 12.03
C HIS A 182 -11.57 -8.32 12.45
N ALA A 183 -10.95 -7.29 11.90
CA ALA A 183 -9.65 -6.85 12.37
C ALA A 183 -9.79 -6.31 13.80
N ASN A 184 -8.87 -6.66 14.69
CA ASN A 184 -8.90 -6.18 16.08
C ASN A 184 -8.55 -4.69 16.20
N ARG A 185 -7.89 -4.15 15.18
CA ARG A 185 -7.50 -2.74 15.06
C ARG A 185 -7.59 -2.32 13.60
N ARG A 186 -7.73 -1.03 13.37
CA ARG A 186 -7.69 -0.43 12.04
C ARG A 186 -6.84 0.82 12.03
N LEU A 187 -6.21 1.09 10.90
CA LEU A 187 -5.58 2.37 10.64
C LEU A 187 -6.66 3.45 10.58
N ARG A 188 -6.44 4.55 11.29
CA ARG A 188 -7.36 5.68 11.39
C ARG A 188 -6.64 6.97 11.10
N ARG A 189 -7.34 7.89 10.45
CA ARG A 189 -6.96 9.29 10.41
C ARG A 189 -7.36 9.93 11.73
N ILE A 190 -6.54 10.83 12.22
CA ILE A 190 -6.70 11.44 13.53
C ILE A 190 -6.50 12.94 13.40
N GLU A 191 -7.51 13.72 13.77
CA GLU A 191 -7.38 15.16 13.91
C GLU A 191 -6.88 15.46 15.33
N VAL A 192 -5.69 16.07 15.43
CA VAL A 192 -5.01 16.35 16.69
C VAL A 192 -4.08 17.55 16.54
N ALA A 193 -4.03 18.43 17.52
CA ALA A 193 -3.20 19.64 17.45
C ALA A 193 -1.70 19.31 17.30
N ALA A 194 -1.22 18.33 18.06
CA ALA A 194 0.14 17.81 17.97
C ALA A 194 0.20 16.35 18.44
N ALA A 195 0.99 15.54 17.75
CA ALA A 195 1.28 14.17 18.12
C ALA A 195 2.65 13.77 17.57
N ASN A 196 3.23 12.71 18.12
CA ASN A 196 4.45 12.11 17.61
C ASN A 196 4.24 10.62 17.31
N PRO A 197 4.95 10.05 16.34
CA PRO A 197 4.98 8.61 16.16
C PRO A 197 5.34 7.90 17.47
N GLY A 198 4.55 6.89 17.84
CA GLY A 198 4.71 6.14 19.09
C GLY A 198 3.82 6.63 20.25
N ASP A 199 3.20 7.81 20.17
CA ASP A 199 2.30 8.31 21.20
C ASP A 199 1.12 7.35 21.38
N GLU A 200 0.73 7.15 22.65
CA GLU A 200 -0.39 6.31 23.00
C GLU A 200 -1.73 7.01 22.70
N ILE A 201 -2.65 6.24 22.13
CA ILE A 201 -4.03 6.65 21.91
C ILE A 201 -4.86 6.05 23.05
N VAL A 202 -5.48 6.91 23.85
CA VAL A 202 -6.22 6.50 25.06
C VAL A 202 -7.71 6.78 24.89
N TRP A 203 -8.54 5.81 25.21
CA TRP A 203 -9.99 5.90 25.22
C TRP A 203 -10.54 5.22 26.49
N ASN A 204 -11.41 5.92 27.22
CA ASN A 204 -11.96 5.43 28.51
C ASN A 204 -10.85 4.91 29.46
N GLU A 205 -9.78 5.72 29.62
CA GLU A 205 -8.63 5.41 30.49
C GLU A 205 -7.79 4.19 30.08
N LYS A 206 -8.02 3.65 28.88
CA LYS A 206 -7.29 2.49 28.36
C LYS A 206 -6.52 2.87 27.10
N VAL A 207 -5.31 2.32 26.96
CA VAL A 207 -4.56 2.41 25.72
C VAL A 207 -5.24 1.53 24.67
N VAL A 208 -5.74 2.16 23.61
CA VAL A 208 -6.46 1.50 22.52
C VAL A 208 -5.68 1.52 21.20
N GLY A 209 -4.54 2.20 21.16
CA GLY A 209 -3.75 2.29 19.93
C GLY A 209 -2.46 3.08 20.09
N ARG A 210 -1.80 3.30 18.96
CA ARG A 210 -0.59 4.13 18.85
C ARG A 210 -0.60 4.93 17.56
N VAL A 211 -0.07 6.14 17.64
CA VAL A 211 0.24 6.98 16.48
C VAL A 211 1.39 6.38 15.69
N THR A 212 1.27 6.31 14.37
CA THR A 212 2.31 5.79 13.47
C THR A 212 2.98 6.91 12.69
N SER A 213 2.21 7.88 12.21
CA SER A 213 2.71 9.07 11.51
C SER A 213 1.97 10.30 11.99
N ALA A 214 2.65 11.45 12.02
CA ALA A 214 2.02 12.70 12.43
C ALA A 214 2.67 13.91 11.75
N VAL A 215 1.81 14.91 11.48
CA VAL A 215 2.18 16.27 11.09
C VAL A 215 1.32 17.24 11.91
N PRO A 216 1.62 18.55 11.98
CA PRO A 216 0.76 19.49 12.69
C PRO A 216 -0.70 19.41 12.22
N GLY A 217 -1.60 19.16 13.15
CA GLY A 217 -3.05 19.06 12.90
C GLY A 217 -3.56 17.67 12.50
N ARG A 218 -2.71 16.74 12.11
CA ARG A 218 -3.12 15.42 11.60
C ARG A 218 -2.16 14.30 12.01
N ALA A 219 -2.71 13.12 12.20
CA ALA A 219 -1.93 11.90 12.42
C ALA A 219 -2.60 10.67 11.80
N LEU A 220 -1.82 9.60 11.65
CA LEU A 220 -2.29 8.24 11.42
C LEU A 220 -1.95 7.38 12.64
N GLY A 221 -2.78 6.38 12.92
CA GLY A 221 -2.51 5.44 13.98
C GLY A 221 -3.41 4.21 13.93
N TYR A 222 -2.90 3.11 14.43
CA TYR A 222 -3.73 1.91 14.61
C TYR A 222 -4.54 2.04 15.89
N VAL A 223 -5.85 1.91 15.76
CA VAL A 223 -6.82 2.01 16.86
C VAL A 223 -7.67 0.75 16.91
N ARG A 224 -7.93 0.23 18.11
CA ARG A 224 -8.81 -0.93 18.32
C ARG A 224 -10.21 -0.66 17.78
N THR A 225 -10.80 -1.66 17.15
CA THR A 225 -12.13 -1.55 16.51
C THR A 225 -13.29 -1.38 17.50
N GLU A 226 -13.06 -1.54 18.79
CA GLU A 226 -14.05 -1.21 19.84
C GLU A 226 -14.29 0.29 20.01
N VAL A 227 -13.35 1.15 19.52
CA VAL A 227 -13.51 2.62 19.53
C VAL A 227 -14.38 3.02 18.34
N PRO A 228 -15.45 3.84 18.56
CA PRO A 228 -16.29 4.33 17.47
C PRO A 228 -15.51 5.03 16.36
N GLU A 229 -16.05 5.01 15.15
CA GLU A 229 -15.38 5.61 13.97
C GLU A 229 -15.09 7.09 14.11
N ASP A 230 -16.02 7.83 14.69
CA ASP A 230 -15.96 9.25 14.98
C ASP A 230 -15.60 9.53 16.47
N GLY A 231 -14.95 8.55 17.12
CA GLY A 231 -14.63 8.59 18.54
C GLY A 231 -13.68 9.73 18.90
N VAL A 232 -13.88 10.29 20.10
CA VAL A 232 -12.94 11.22 20.73
C VAL A 232 -12.01 10.42 21.63
N VAL A 233 -10.72 10.60 21.46
CA VAL A 233 -9.64 9.94 22.19
C VAL A 233 -8.68 10.96 22.78
N LEU A 234 -7.75 10.53 23.62
CA LEU A 234 -6.68 11.38 24.14
C LEU A 234 -5.34 10.92 23.58
N ILE A 235 -4.53 11.88 23.14
CA ILE A 235 -3.13 11.68 22.74
C ILE A 235 -2.29 12.71 23.50
N GLY A 236 -1.35 12.22 24.32
CA GLY A 236 -0.55 13.10 25.18
C GLY A 236 -1.39 13.97 26.15
N GLY A 237 -2.59 13.52 26.52
CA GLY A 237 -3.54 14.26 27.35
C GLY A 237 -4.39 15.29 26.60
N THR A 238 -4.23 15.45 25.29
CA THR A 238 -4.99 16.36 24.43
C THR A 238 -6.10 15.59 23.71
N GLU A 239 -7.30 16.17 23.59
CA GLU A 239 -8.38 15.58 22.79
C GLU A 239 -8.02 15.52 21.32
N ALA A 240 -8.34 14.37 20.72
CA ALA A 240 -8.16 14.07 19.31
C ALA A 240 -9.40 13.36 18.76
N ARG A 241 -9.72 13.58 17.50
CA ARG A 241 -10.91 12.99 16.84
C ARG A 241 -10.48 11.99 15.78
N LEU A 242 -11.13 10.83 15.80
CA LEU A 242 -10.95 9.78 14.78
C LEU A 242 -11.85 10.07 13.56
N HIS A 243 -11.35 9.59 12.38
CA HIS A 243 -12.07 9.63 11.09
C HIS A 243 -11.89 8.32 10.32
#